data_546d0e08b8d797a4545a277455be26da
#
_entry.id   546d0e08b8d797a4545a277455be26da
#
_cell.length_a   1.000
_cell.length_b   1.000
_cell.length_c   1.000
_cell.angle_alpha   90.00
_cell.angle_beta   90.00
_cell.angle_gamma   90.00
#
_symmetry.space_group_name_H-M   'P 1'
#
loop_
_entity.id
_entity.type
_entity.pdbx_description
1 polymer ?
#
loop_
_entity_poly.entity_id
_entity_poly.type
_entity_poly.pdbx_seq_one_letter_code
_entity_poly.pdbx_strand_id
1 'polypeptide(L)'
;TAVLTVLGQQVSLSAARTFGSRFVAAFGTPTAFDGFVSFPEPELLAALDPAIVQKAVGLTGARARTVQALAAAAADGLHLGPDADPAEFRARLLALPGIGPWTVDYLSVRVLGDRDAYPSGDLVLRRALGVKTPREAAAASEPWRPWRAYALFHLWTSQAFL
;
A
#
# COMPACT_ATOMS: atom_id res chain seq x y z
N THR A 1 -3.94 3.76 5.03
CA THR A 1 -2.92 3.66 3.95
C THR A 1 -2.86 2.25 3.36
N ALA A 2 -2.68 1.16 4.15
CA ALA A 2 -2.39 -0.18 3.65
C ALA A 2 -3.47 -0.74 2.71
N VAL A 3 -4.76 -0.68 3.08
CA VAL A 3 -5.86 -1.12 2.21
C VAL A 3 -5.88 -0.32 0.90
N LEU A 4 -5.73 1.01 0.96
CA LEU A 4 -5.70 1.84 -0.26
C LEU A 4 -4.53 1.49 -1.17
N THR A 5 -3.40 1.08 -0.61
CA THR A 5 -2.26 0.57 -1.40
C THR A 5 -2.64 -0.71 -2.14
N VAL A 6 -3.32 -1.65 -1.48
CA VAL A 6 -3.82 -2.88 -2.13
C VAL A 6 -4.83 -2.56 -3.22
N LEU A 7 -5.76 -1.63 -2.99
CA LEU A 7 -6.73 -1.20 -3.99
C LEU A 7 -6.08 -0.58 -5.23
N GLY A 8 -4.93 0.09 -5.03
CA GLY A 8 -4.15 0.76 -6.08
C GLY A 8 -3.16 -0.12 -6.84
N GLN A 9 -2.97 -1.38 -6.47
CA GLN A 9 -2.02 -2.27 -7.16
C GLN A 9 -2.38 -2.44 -8.64
N GLN A 10 -1.42 -2.23 -9.54
CA GLN A 10 -1.53 -2.50 -10.98
C GLN A 10 -2.75 -1.82 -11.66
N VAL A 11 -3.15 -0.66 -11.21
CA VAL A 11 -4.21 0.15 -11.82
C VAL A 11 -3.75 1.60 -11.95
N SER A 12 -4.46 2.39 -12.75
CA SER A 12 -4.20 3.84 -12.84
C SER A 12 -4.55 4.56 -11.54
N LEU A 13 -3.97 5.73 -11.32
CA LEU A 13 -4.26 6.56 -10.15
C LEU A 13 -5.76 6.93 -10.05
N SER A 14 -6.41 7.18 -11.19
CA SER A 14 -7.84 7.47 -11.26
C SER A 14 -8.68 6.26 -10.84
N ALA A 15 -8.34 5.05 -11.28
CA ALA A 15 -9.00 3.82 -10.85
C ALA A 15 -8.78 3.54 -9.36
N ALA A 16 -7.57 3.75 -8.85
CA ALA A 16 -7.26 3.60 -7.43
C ALA A 16 -8.11 4.55 -6.55
N ARG A 17 -8.26 5.81 -6.98
CA ARG A 17 -9.14 6.79 -6.31
C ARG A 17 -10.60 6.36 -6.33
N THR A 18 -11.08 5.87 -7.47
CA THR A 18 -12.46 5.35 -7.59
C THR A 18 -12.70 4.17 -6.67
N PHE A 19 -11.77 3.22 -6.61
CA PHE A 19 -11.88 2.08 -5.68
C PHE A 19 -11.84 2.54 -4.22
N GLY A 20 -10.95 3.47 -3.86
CA GLY A 20 -10.90 4.04 -2.52
C GLY A 20 -12.20 4.73 -2.12
N SER A 21 -12.77 5.55 -3.00
CA SER A 21 -14.05 6.23 -2.74
C SER A 21 -15.21 5.24 -2.56
N ARG A 22 -15.32 4.23 -3.44
CA ARG A 22 -16.34 3.17 -3.31
C ARG A 22 -16.18 2.36 -2.03
N PHE A 23 -14.93 2.07 -1.66
CA PHE A 23 -14.61 1.32 -0.45
C PHE A 23 -15.08 2.07 0.79
N VAL A 24 -14.73 3.35 0.91
CA VAL A 24 -15.14 4.17 2.06
C VAL A 24 -16.66 4.40 2.07
N ALA A 25 -17.28 4.62 0.90
CA ALA A 25 -18.74 4.78 0.81
C ALA A 25 -19.50 3.50 1.23
N ALA A 26 -18.94 2.31 0.94
CA ALA A 26 -19.60 1.04 1.25
C ALA A 26 -19.39 0.57 2.70
N PHE A 27 -18.23 0.84 3.29
CA PHE A 27 -17.80 0.23 4.56
C PHE A 27 -17.41 1.24 5.64
N GLY A 28 -17.29 2.52 5.30
CA GLY A 28 -16.92 3.55 6.26
C GLY A 28 -18.06 3.86 7.23
N THR A 29 -17.73 4.40 8.40
CA THR A 29 -18.69 4.78 9.44
C THR A 29 -18.85 6.30 9.46
N PRO A 30 -20.09 6.85 9.46
CA PRO A 30 -20.31 8.28 9.63
C PRO A 30 -19.63 8.80 10.91
N THR A 31 -19.03 9.96 10.85
CA THR A 31 -18.43 10.62 12.00
C THR A 31 -19.34 11.70 12.58
N ALA A 32 -18.98 12.25 13.74
CA ALA A 32 -19.68 13.39 14.31
C ALA A 32 -19.53 14.68 13.48
N PHE A 33 -18.62 14.70 12.51
CA PHE A 33 -18.38 15.83 11.62
C PHE A 33 -19.13 15.60 10.30
N ASP A 34 -20.01 16.54 9.95
CA ASP A 34 -20.81 16.46 8.73
C ASP A 34 -19.93 16.33 7.48
N GLY A 35 -20.30 15.41 6.59
CA GLY A 35 -19.56 15.12 5.36
C GLY A 35 -18.29 14.26 5.54
N PHE A 36 -17.92 13.88 6.75
CA PHE A 36 -16.76 13.02 7.01
C PHE A 36 -17.16 11.59 7.39
N VAL A 37 -16.43 10.63 6.85
CA VAL A 37 -16.61 9.20 7.09
C VAL A 37 -15.28 8.62 7.56
N SER A 38 -15.29 7.88 8.66
CA SER A 38 -14.08 7.17 9.12
C SER A 38 -13.81 5.95 8.24
N PHE A 39 -12.56 5.57 8.17
CA PHE A 39 -12.17 4.33 7.53
C PHE A 39 -12.68 3.13 8.36
N PRO A 40 -13.13 2.02 7.72
CA PRO A 40 -13.68 0.89 8.47
C PRO A 40 -12.62 0.21 9.35
N GLU A 41 -13.07 -0.28 10.50
CA GLU A 41 -12.21 -1.00 11.44
C GLU A 41 -11.75 -2.35 10.87
N PRO A 42 -10.53 -2.81 11.20
CA PRO A 42 -9.98 -4.07 10.69
C PRO A 42 -10.88 -5.28 10.98
N GLU A 43 -11.47 -5.35 12.16
CA GLU A 43 -12.31 -6.46 12.61
C GLU A 43 -13.56 -6.60 11.73
N LEU A 44 -14.17 -5.47 11.37
CA LEU A 44 -15.33 -5.46 10.48
C LEU A 44 -14.94 -6.03 9.10
N LEU A 45 -13.84 -5.57 8.53
CA LEU A 45 -13.37 -6.03 7.21
C LEU A 45 -12.93 -7.50 7.22
N ALA A 46 -12.30 -7.94 8.31
CA ALA A 46 -11.88 -9.34 8.48
C ALA A 46 -13.07 -10.32 8.51
N ALA A 47 -14.20 -9.88 9.08
CA ALA A 47 -15.42 -10.68 9.17
C ALA A 47 -16.26 -10.72 7.88
N LEU A 48 -16.00 -9.82 6.91
CA LEU A 48 -16.76 -9.77 5.66
C LEU A 48 -16.34 -10.92 4.70
N ASP A 49 -17.34 -11.46 3.97
CA ASP A 49 -17.02 -12.27 2.80
C ASP A 49 -16.31 -11.41 1.74
N PRO A 50 -15.14 -11.83 1.21
CA PRO A 50 -14.46 -11.11 0.14
C PRO A 50 -15.35 -10.81 -1.08
N ALA A 51 -16.37 -11.65 -1.36
CA ALA A 51 -17.31 -11.41 -2.44
C ALA A 51 -18.14 -10.13 -2.25
N ILE A 52 -18.45 -9.77 -1.00
CA ILE A 52 -19.12 -8.50 -0.66
C ILE A 52 -18.23 -7.32 -1.01
N VAL A 53 -16.95 -7.36 -0.59
CA VAL A 53 -15.96 -6.32 -0.89
C VAL A 53 -15.72 -6.22 -2.39
N GLN A 54 -15.61 -7.37 -3.07
CA GLN A 54 -15.45 -7.44 -4.51
C GLN A 54 -16.59 -6.72 -5.24
N LYS A 55 -17.83 -7.03 -4.91
CA LYS A 55 -19.03 -6.48 -5.54
C LYS A 55 -19.19 -4.99 -5.26
N ALA A 56 -19.04 -4.58 -4.01
CA ALA A 56 -19.26 -3.19 -3.60
C ALA A 56 -18.25 -2.23 -4.23
N VAL A 57 -16.99 -2.65 -4.36
CA VAL A 57 -15.90 -1.79 -4.84
C VAL A 57 -15.63 -1.97 -6.34
N GLY A 58 -15.97 -3.14 -6.89
CA GLY A 58 -15.67 -3.52 -8.28
C GLY A 58 -14.25 -4.09 -8.44
N LEU A 59 -13.79 -4.87 -7.46
CA LEU A 59 -12.45 -5.46 -7.45
C LEU A 59 -12.41 -6.82 -8.16
N THR A 60 -11.20 -7.31 -8.42
CA THR A 60 -11.00 -8.74 -8.68
C THR A 60 -11.15 -9.54 -7.37
N GLY A 61 -11.58 -10.80 -7.45
CA GLY A 61 -11.70 -11.67 -6.28
C GLY A 61 -10.36 -11.86 -5.54
N ALA A 62 -9.24 -11.90 -6.27
CA ALA A 62 -7.93 -11.99 -5.68
C ALA A 62 -7.61 -10.75 -4.81
N ARG A 63 -7.91 -9.55 -5.32
CA ARG A 63 -7.68 -8.29 -4.57
C ARG A 63 -8.59 -8.17 -3.36
N ALA A 64 -9.86 -8.60 -3.47
CA ALA A 64 -10.77 -8.62 -2.33
C ALA A 64 -10.28 -9.54 -1.22
N ARG A 65 -9.75 -10.73 -1.57
CA ARG A 65 -9.11 -11.65 -0.60
C ARG A 65 -7.86 -11.03 0.03
N THR A 66 -7.06 -10.30 -0.73
CA THR A 66 -5.88 -9.59 -0.18
C THR A 66 -6.31 -8.53 0.85
N VAL A 67 -7.36 -7.76 0.57
CA VAL A 67 -7.91 -6.77 1.51
C VAL A 67 -8.36 -7.45 2.80
N GLN A 68 -9.13 -8.56 2.69
CA GLN A 68 -9.57 -9.32 3.86
C GLN A 68 -8.40 -9.89 4.66
N ALA A 69 -7.41 -10.51 4.00
CA ALA A 69 -6.24 -11.07 4.67
C ALA A 69 -5.43 -9.99 5.41
N LEU A 70 -5.29 -8.81 4.82
CA LEU A 70 -4.65 -7.67 5.45
C LEU A 70 -5.44 -7.18 6.68
N ALA A 71 -6.76 -7.10 6.58
CA ALA A 71 -7.63 -6.72 7.68
C ALA A 71 -7.58 -7.75 8.81
N ALA A 72 -7.63 -9.05 8.49
CA ALA A 72 -7.49 -10.12 9.47
C ALA A 72 -6.15 -10.07 10.19
N ALA A 73 -5.05 -9.84 9.47
CA ALA A 73 -3.73 -9.70 10.08
C ALA A 73 -3.66 -8.46 11.01
N ALA A 74 -4.31 -7.35 10.65
CA ALA A 74 -4.37 -6.16 11.49
C ALA A 74 -5.20 -6.42 12.75
N ALA A 75 -6.36 -7.08 12.63
CA ALA A 75 -7.19 -7.50 13.77
C ALA A 75 -6.45 -8.50 14.69
N ASP A 76 -5.53 -9.31 14.13
CA ASP A 76 -4.65 -10.24 14.84
C ASP A 76 -3.31 -9.58 15.28
N GLY A 77 -3.31 -8.27 15.46
CA GLY A 77 -2.18 -7.53 16.03
C GLY A 77 -1.02 -7.24 15.06
N LEU A 78 -1.21 -7.31 13.73
CA LEU A 78 -0.24 -6.70 12.81
C LEU A 78 -0.30 -5.19 13.02
N HIS A 79 0.75 -4.65 13.63
CA HIS A 79 0.84 -3.22 13.89
C HIS A 79 1.17 -2.45 12.60
N LEU A 80 0.26 -1.55 12.18
CA LEU A 80 0.39 -0.72 11.00
C LEU A 80 0.62 0.74 11.39
N GLY A 81 1.67 1.00 12.18
CA GLY A 81 2.05 2.30 12.70
C GLY A 81 3.55 2.57 12.63
N PRO A 82 3.99 3.80 12.91
CA PRO A 82 5.39 4.20 12.81
C PRO A 82 6.29 3.57 13.89
N ASP A 83 5.71 3.01 14.93
CA ASP A 83 6.35 2.33 16.07
C ASP A 83 6.37 0.80 15.94
N ALA A 84 5.89 0.25 14.79
CA ALA A 84 5.98 -1.18 14.52
C ALA A 84 7.44 -1.64 14.36
N ASP A 85 7.74 -2.86 14.81
CA ASP A 85 9.02 -3.49 14.51
C ASP A 85 9.17 -3.72 13.00
N PRO A 86 10.19 -3.16 12.35
CA PRO A 86 10.31 -3.23 10.89
C PRO A 86 10.48 -4.65 10.35
N ALA A 87 11.14 -5.54 11.10
CA ALA A 87 11.39 -6.93 10.66
C ALA A 87 10.10 -7.74 10.74
N GLU A 88 9.36 -7.62 11.83
CA GLU A 88 8.05 -8.26 12.02
C GLU A 88 7.04 -7.74 10.98
N PHE A 89 6.94 -6.42 10.82
CA PHE A 89 6.09 -5.77 9.82
C PHE A 89 6.31 -6.33 8.42
N ARG A 90 7.57 -6.40 7.99
CA ARG A 90 7.93 -6.94 6.66
C ARG A 90 7.59 -8.43 6.54
N ALA A 91 7.93 -9.23 7.54
CA ALA A 91 7.69 -10.67 7.53
C ALA A 91 6.19 -10.99 7.48
N ARG A 92 5.39 -10.35 8.34
CA ARG A 92 3.94 -10.57 8.40
C ARG A 92 3.24 -10.11 7.13
N LEU A 93 3.61 -8.98 6.55
CA LEU A 93 3.04 -8.51 5.29
C LEU A 93 3.39 -9.42 4.11
N LEU A 94 4.65 -9.88 4.00
CA LEU A 94 5.06 -10.79 2.92
C LEU A 94 4.36 -12.15 2.97
N ALA A 95 3.89 -12.57 4.14
CA ALA A 95 3.13 -13.81 4.31
C ALA A 95 1.68 -13.70 3.78
N LEU A 96 1.18 -12.48 3.53
CA LEU A 96 -0.19 -12.28 3.08
C LEU A 96 -0.33 -12.52 1.56
N PRO A 97 -1.40 -13.20 1.12
CA PRO A 97 -1.65 -13.42 -0.30
C PRO A 97 -1.83 -12.08 -1.03
N GLY A 98 -1.14 -11.91 -2.16
CA GLY A 98 -1.23 -10.70 -2.99
C GLY A 98 -0.41 -9.51 -2.48
N ILE A 99 0.36 -9.66 -1.41
CA ILE A 99 1.33 -8.69 -0.93
C ILE A 99 2.73 -9.13 -1.35
N GLY A 100 3.35 -8.36 -2.23
CA GLY A 100 4.71 -8.61 -2.72
C GLY A 100 5.73 -7.60 -2.17
N PRO A 101 7.03 -7.80 -2.49
CA PRO A 101 8.12 -6.94 -2.00
C PRO A 101 7.88 -5.44 -2.27
N TRP A 102 7.39 -5.09 -3.45
CA TRP A 102 7.07 -3.70 -3.79
C TRP A 102 6.06 -3.08 -2.81
N THR A 103 4.99 -3.83 -2.50
CA THR A 103 3.95 -3.35 -1.57
C THR A 103 4.51 -3.18 -0.16
N VAL A 104 5.34 -4.11 0.28
CA VAL A 104 6.00 -4.04 1.60
C VAL A 104 6.94 -2.85 1.68
N ASP A 105 7.80 -2.63 0.66
CA ASP A 105 8.70 -1.48 0.62
C ASP A 105 7.93 -0.16 0.59
N TYR A 106 6.85 -0.07 -0.22
CA TYR A 106 5.97 1.09 -0.26
C TYR A 106 5.33 1.37 1.11
N LEU A 107 4.80 0.34 1.77
CA LEU A 107 4.21 0.48 3.10
C LEU A 107 5.27 0.81 4.17
N SER A 108 6.50 0.28 4.06
CA SER A 108 7.60 0.66 4.94
C SER A 108 7.88 2.17 4.86
N VAL A 109 7.88 2.74 3.66
CA VAL A 109 8.03 4.20 3.50
C VAL A 109 6.83 4.95 4.07
N ARG A 110 5.59 4.50 3.79
CA ARG A 110 4.35 5.27 4.04
C ARG A 110 3.76 5.08 5.44
N VAL A 111 4.08 3.99 6.10
CA VAL A 111 3.50 3.58 7.41
C VAL A 111 4.56 3.64 8.50
N LEU A 112 5.71 3.00 8.29
CA LEU A 112 6.81 3.03 9.26
C LEU A 112 7.61 4.33 9.23
N GLY A 113 7.53 5.10 8.14
CA GLY A 113 8.44 6.23 7.93
C GLY A 113 9.89 5.81 7.74
N ASP A 114 10.11 4.58 7.24
CA ASP A 114 11.45 4.06 6.98
C ASP A 114 12.13 4.91 5.90
N ARG A 115 13.17 5.64 6.32
CA ARG A 115 13.90 6.59 5.47
C ARG A 115 14.75 5.91 4.41
N ASP A 116 15.05 4.61 4.61
CA ASP A 116 15.88 3.83 3.69
C ASP A 116 15.12 2.74 2.93
N ALA A 117 13.81 2.56 3.16
CA ALA A 117 12.98 1.67 2.36
C ALA A 117 12.92 2.17 0.91
N TYR A 118 13.06 1.23 -0.04
CA TYR A 118 13.21 1.58 -1.45
C TYR A 118 12.63 0.48 -2.36
N PRO A 119 11.45 0.71 -2.96
CA PRO A 119 10.79 -0.24 -3.84
C PRO A 119 11.47 -0.32 -5.20
N SER A 120 12.64 -0.95 -5.27
CA SER A 120 13.46 -1.06 -6.49
C SER A 120 12.72 -1.67 -7.68
N GLY A 121 11.65 -2.44 -7.42
CA GLY A 121 10.75 -2.99 -8.43
C GLY A 121 9.78 -1.97 -9.04
N ASP A 122 9.70 -0.75 -8.52
CA ASP A 122 8.77 0.27 -8.98
C ASP A 122 9.05 0.71 -10.42
N LEU A 123 7.99 0.70 -11.24
CA LEU A 123 8.13 1.00 -12.68
C LEU A 123 8.43 2.47 -12.93
N VAL A 124 7.78 3.37 -12.19
CA VAL A 124 7.97 4.83 -12.34
C VAL A 124 9.38 5.19 -11.92
N LEU A 125 9.84 4.64 -10.79
CA LEU A 125 11.19 4.80 -10.30
C LEU A 125 12.24 4.33 -11.33
N ARG A 126 12.07 3.11 -11.87
CA ARG A 126 13.00 2.59 -12.88
C ARG A 126 13.04 3.43 -14.15
N ARG A 127 11.88 3.96 -14.58
CA ARG A 127 11.83 4.91 -15.72
C ARG A 127 12.57 6.20 -15.40
N ALA A 128 12.37 6.77 -14.22
CA ALA A 128 13.06 7.99 -13.79
C ALA A 128 14.58 7.82 -13.78
N LEU A 129 15.07 6.64 -13.42
CA LEU A 129 16.49 6.29 -13.40
C LEU A 129 17.05 5.87 -14.78
N GLY A 130 16.21 5.62 -15.78
CA GLY A 130 16.64 5.08 -17.06
C GLY A 130 17.13 3.63 -16.99
N VAL A 131 16.73 2.85 -15.97
CA VAL A 131 17.16 1.46 -15.76
C VAL A 131 16.06 0.46 -16.07
N LYS A 132 16.43 -0.77 -16.40
CA LYS A 132 15.49 -1.80 -16.85
C LYS A 132 15.08 -2.78 -15.74
N THR A 133 15.94 -3.05 -14.78
CA THR A 133 15.74 -4.10 -13.78
C THR A 133 15.70 -3.55 -12.37
N PRO A 134 15.01 -4.24 -11.44
CA PRO A 134 15.04 -3.90 -10.02
C PRO A 134 16.46 -3.92 -9.43
N ARG A 135 17.32 -4.82 -9.92
CA ARG A 135 18.72 -4.93 -9.46
C ARG A 135 19.53 -3.68 -9.83
N GLU A 136 19.36 -3.16 -11.05
CA GLU A 136 20.00 -1.92 -11.48
C GLU A 136 19.50 -0.73 -10.66
N ALA A 137 18.18 -0.65 -10.39
CA ALA A 137 17.60 0.39 -9.56
C ALA A 137 18.12 0.34 -8.11
N ALA A 138 18.25 -0.87 -7.55
CA ALA A 138 18.83 -1.06 -6.22
C ALA A 138 20.30 -0.60 -6.20
N ALA A 139 21.11 -1.01 -7.18
CA ALA A 139 22.52 -0.61 -7.27
C ALA A 139 22.68 0.92 -7.42
N ALA A 140 21.86 1.56 -8.23
CA ALA A 140 21.87 3.02 -8.42
C ALA A 140 21.52 3.78 -7.13
N SER A 141 20.77 3.15 -6.22
CA SER A 141 20.34 3.80 -4.96
C SER A 141 21.34 3.66 -3.80
N GLU A 142 22.35 2.83 -3.91
CA GLU A 142 23.32 2.58 -2.81
C GLU A 142 24.00 3.85 -2.28
N PRO A 143 24.41 4.82 -3.12
CA PRO A 143 25.01 6.07 -2.63
C PRO A 143 24.05 6.95 -1.83
N TRP A 144 22.74 6.69 -1.88
CA TRP A 144 21.72 7.50 -1.19
C TRP A 144 21.38 6.96 0.21
N ARG A 145 21.98 5.87 0.64
CA ARG A 145 21.80 5.35 1.99
C ARG A 145 22.31 6.35 3.04
N PRO A 146 21.62 6.48 4.15
CA PRO A 146 20.38 5.81 4.58
C PRO A 146 19.09 6.60 4.24
N TRP A 147 19.08 7.37 3.15
CA TRP A 147 18.04 8.32 2.79
C TRP A 147 17.30 8.00 1.49
N ARG A 148 17.31 6.73 1.05
CA ARG A 148 16.77 6.30 -0.24
C ARG A 148 15.30 6.65 -0.45
N ALA A 149 14.49 6.67 0.63
CA ALA A 149 13.08 7.07 0.56
C ALA A 149 12.90 8.54 0.12
N TYR A 150 13.80 9.44 0.51
CA TYR A 150 13.74 10.83 0.04
C TYR A 150 14.06 10.94 -1.45
N ALA A 151 15.09 10.23 -1.92
CA ALA A 151 15.41 10.16 -3.34
C ALA A 151 14.23 9.58 -4.15
N LEU A 152 13.57 8.55 -3.62
CA LEU A 152 12.37 7.97 -4.21
C LEU A 152 11.26 9.02 -4.43
N PHE A 153 10.95 9.83 -3.42
CA PHE A 153 9.94 10.87 -3.56
C PHE A 153 10.32 11.93 -4.60
N HIS A 154 11.58 12.35 -4.66
CA HIS A 154 12.07 13.26 -5.69
C HIS A 154 11.89 12.66 -7.09
N LEU A 155 12.25 11.39 -7.28
CA LEU A 155 12.10 10.70 -8.56
C LEU A 155 10.62 10.53 -8.96
N TRP A 156 9.74 10.17 -8.03
CA TRP A 156 8.31 10.11 -8.32
C TRP A 156 7.73 11.48 -8.70
N THR A 157 8.11 12.54 -7.97
CA THR A 157 7.64 13.89 -8.24
C THR A 157 8.09 14.37 -9.61
N SER A 158 9.34 14.10 -10.00
CA SER A 158 9.85 14.47 -11.33
C SER A 158 9.06 13.82 -12.48
N GLN A 159 8.49 12.63 -12.26
CA GLN A 159 7.69 11.93 -13.28
C GLN A 159 6.20 12.32 -13.25
N ALA A 160 5.71 12.90 -12.16
CA ALA A 160 4.32 13.29 -12.03
C ALA A 160 4.00 14.62 -12.74
N PHE A 161 5.01 15.42 -13.05
CA PHE A 161 4.87 16.74 -13.68
C PHE A 161 5.46 16.80 -15.10
N LEU A 162 5.81 15.67 -15.68
CA LEU A 162 6.16 15.49 -17.09
C LEU A 162 4.98 14.90 -17.88
#